data_43686d1f62886b22fc97928e2a79601f
#
_entry.id   43686d1f62886b22fc97928e2a79601f
#
_cell.length_a   1.000
_cell.length_b   1.000
_cell.length_c   1.000
_cell.angle_alpha   90.00
_cell.angle_beta   90.00
_cell.angle_gamma   90.00
#
_symmetry.space_group_name_H-M   'P 1'
#
loop_
_entity.id
_entity.type
_entity.pdbx_description
1 polymer ?
#
loop_
_entity_poly.entity_id
_entity_poly.type
_entity_poly.pdbx_seq_one_letter_code
_entity_poly.pdbx_strand_id
1 'polypeptide(L)'
;MWAPLLALALSACATAGPDYRPPEKSAATAPAAQGAFLSAQDSRFSNAELPDYWWRLYDDPRLDALVEQALAANTDLRVADANLSAAQAVLREAEAERTIGTTLSGGATLARPSGTAESLPGVVGYDLGLSASYPLDLNGRIRRAIEASAADVETVAAARDYVRVSVAAATARAYAQVCAANYSLAVNRRVVALQRETLNATQRLFKGGRGTAFDVSRAQAAVDASEAGLPAFAAQRQAGLYLLATLLGRAPADYPKDVEDCAALPMLQAAMPVGDGAALIRRRPDIRQAERGIAADTARVGVATADLYPQIGIGGSLGLAGPLRSAGSGASFGMSLGPLLSWSFPNRPVVRARIAQADAQVQADLARFDGTVLEALRQAETALESYRRHADQTAALDRARDSAGVSAAQAGKLFRFGRGDFLSLLDAQRSLANAEASAAAARVQLVQDQIAIFLALGGGWS
;
A
#
# COMPACT_ATOMS: atom_id res chain seq x y z
N MET A 1 44.09 40.14 23.28
CA MET A 1 42.64 40.51 23.15
C MET A 1 41.92 39.76 22.02
N TRP A 2 42.29 38.52 21.65
CA TRP A 2 41.69 37.75 20.54
C TRP A 2 40.86 36.53 21.05
N ALA A 3 40.88 36.21 22.31
CA ALA A 3 40.16 35.05 22.90
C ALA A 3 38.61 35.15 22.84
N PRO A 4 37.94 36.31 22.99
CA PRO A 4 36.49 36.37 22.90
C PRO A 4 35.91 36.22 21.50
N LEU A 5 36.67 36.54 20.44
CA LEU A 5 36.28 36.33 19.05
C LEU A 5 36.33 34.86 18.63
N LEU A 6 37.28 34.06 19.18
CA LEU A 6 37.32 32.63 18.95
C LEU A 6 36.18 31.86 19.64
N ALA A 7 35.73 32.32 20.81
CA ALA A 7 34.60 31.73 21.53
C ALA A 7 33.25 31.96 20.83
N LEU A 8 33.08 33.12 20.16
CA LEU A 8 31.91 33.40 19.33
C LEU A 8 31.88 32.58 18.03
N ALA A 9 33.06 32.19 17.49
CA ALA A 9 33.16 31.35 16.30
C ALA A 9 32.80 29.88 16.55
N LEU A 10 33.00 29.36 17.78
CA LEU A 10 32.64 27.99 18.13
C LEU A 10 31.14 27.78 18.40
N SER A 11 30.40 28.83 18.73
CA SER A 11 28.92 28.75 18.90
C SER A 11 28.16 28.85 17.56
N ALA A 12 28.83 29.17 16.45
CA ALA A 12 28.23 29.37 15.13
C ALA A 12 27.96 28.08 14.33
N CYS A 13 28.37 26.91 14.83
CA CYS A 13 28.16 25.62 14.15
C CYS A 13 26.89 24.87 14.60
N ALA A 14 25.96 25.53 15.30
CA ALA A 14 24.67 24.92 15.67
C ALA A 14 23.75 24.85 14.46
N THR A 15 23.30 23.66 14.12
CA THR A 15 22.30 23.46 13.05
C THR A 15 20.99 24.18 13.42
N ALA A 16 20.44 24.95 12.51
CA ALA A 16 19.19 25.68 12.74
C ALA A 16 17.98 24.73 12.87
N GLY A 17 17.02 25.16 13.70
CA GLY A 17 15.77 24.43 13.92
C GLY A 17 15.86 23.22 14.86
N PRO A 18 14.74 22.53 15.08
CA PRO A 18 14.65 21.38 15.96
C PRO A 18 15.23 20.13 15.32
N ASP A 19 15.75 19.23 16.18
CA ASP A 19 16.06 17.85 15.76
C ASP A 19 14.82 16.97 15.88
N TYR A 20 14.63 16.07 14.91
CA TYR A 20 13.55 15.10 14.98
C TYR A 20 13.71 14.18 16.20
N ARG A 21 12.60 13.94 16.90
CA ARG A 21 12.46 12.92 17.94
C ARG A 21 11.14 12.19 17.74
N PRO A 22 11.11 10.86 17.95
CA PRO A 22 9.84 10.13 17.93
C PRO A 22 8.81 10.77 18.88
N PRO A 23 7.52 10.85 18.49
CA PRO A 23 6.50 11.47 19.32
C PRO A 23 6.32 10.74 20.65
N GLU A 24 6.69 11.38 21.78
CA GLU A 24 6.57 10.80 23.12
C GLU A 24 5.09 10.70 23.56
N LYS A 25 4.27 11.63 23.11
CA LYS A 25 2.81 11.69 23.38
C LYS A 25 2.06 11.51 22.09
N SER A 26 1.73 10.28 21.76
CA SER A 26 1.01 9.92 20.54
C SER A 26 0.07 8.75 20.82
N ALA A 27 -0.85 8.49 19.89
CA ALA A 27 -1.70 7.31 19.93
C ALA A 27 -0.87 6.01 20.00
N ALA A 28 0.33 5.98 19.37
CA ALA A 28 1.22 4.82 19.35
C ALA A 28 1.81 4.49 20.72
N THR A 29 1.99 5.47 21.61
CA THR A 29 2.59 5.26 22.95
C THR A 29 1.54 5.00 24.03
N ALA A 30 0.24 5.08 23.70
CA ALA A 30 -0.83 4.83 24.65
C ALA A 30 -0.85 3.35 25.08
N PRO A 31 -0.96 3.02 26.39
CA PRO A 31 -0.97 1.64 26.86
C PRO A 31 -2.05 0.77 26.20
N ALA A 32 -3.21 1.37 25.89
CA ALA A 32 -4.30 0.67 25.20
C ALA A 32 -3.98 0.33 23.73
N ALA A 33 -3.05 1.05 23.10
CA ALA A 33 -2.60 0.80 21.74
C ALA A 33 -1.52 -0.29 21.64
N GLN A 34 -0.80 -0.54 22.72
CA GLN A 34 0.34 -1.47 22.76
C GLN A 34 -0.02 -2.86 23.30
N GLY A 35 -1.19 -3.02 23.91
CA GLY A 35 -1.62 -4.27 24.52
C GLY A 35 -2.09 -5.34 23.53
N ALA A 36 -2.48 -6.49 24.09
CA ALA A 36 -3.10 -7.57 23.32
C ALA A 36 -4.43 -7.10 22.73
N PHE A 37 -4.78 -7.61 21.54
CA PHE A 37 -6.04 -7.29 20.89
C PHE A 37 -7.24 -7.82 21.71
N LEU A 38 -8.28 -7.02 21.81
CA LEU A 38 -9.51 -7.36 22.54
C LEU A 38 -10.21 -8.57 21.91
N SER A 39 -10.20 -8.64 20.59
CA SER A 39 -10.85 -9.68 19.80
C SER A 39 -10.02 -10.96 19.66
N ALA A 40 -8.76 -10.97 20.11
CA ALA A 40 -7.87 -12.13 20.02
C ALA A 40 -7.89 -13.05 21.25
N GLN A 41 -8.81 -12.84 22.22
CA GLN A 41 -8.97 -13.67 23.41
C GLN A 41 -9.73 -14.98 23.11
N ASP A 42 -9.25 -15.74 22.13
CA ASP A 42 -9.88 -16.95 21.60
C ASP A 42 -8.78 -17.94 21.20
N SER A 43 -9.03 -19.25 21.38
CA SER A 43 -8.09 -20.33 21.04
C SER A 43 -7.73 -20.40 19.53
N ARG A 44 -8.48 -19.73 18.68
CA ARG A 44 -8.22 -19.60 17.24
C ARG A 44 -7.05 -18.68 16.92
N PHE A 45 -6.61 -17.89 17.89
CA PHE A 45 -5.49 -16.94 17.77
C PHE A 45 -4.35 -17.32 18.72
N SER A 46 -3.14 -16.91 18.35
CA SER A 46 -1.97 -17.02 19.22
C SER A 46 -1.26 -15.67 19.30
N ASN A 47 -0.58 -15.39 20.43
CA ASN A 47 0.20 -14.19 20.64
C ASN A 47 1.56 -14.22 19.90
N ALA A 48 1.83 -15.25 19.09
CA ALA A 48 3.03 -15.31 18.28
C ALA A 48 3.02 -14.17 17.26
N GLU A 49 4.17 -13.60 16.99
CA GLU A 49 4.31 -12.58 15.95
C GLU A 49 3.99 -13.18 14.57
N LEU A 50 3.36 -12.37 13.73
CA LEU A 50 3.05 -12.76 12.36
C LEU A 50 4.35 -12.95 11.56
N PRO A 51 4.58 -14.11 10.89
CA PRO A 51 5.74 -14.29 10.03
C PRO A 51 5.66 -13.40 8.78
N ASP A 52 6.81 -13.05 8.23
CA ASP A 52 6.90 -12.18 7.05
C ASP A 52 6.26 -12.81 5.82
N TYR A 53 6.45 -14.10 5.65
CA TYR A 53 5.86 -14.90 4.55
C TYR A 53 4.59 -15.62 5.04
N TRP A 54 3.61 -14.85 5.56
CA TRP A 54 2.39 -15.38 6.18
C TRP A 54 1.59 -16.32 5.26
N TRP A 55 1.65 -16.16 3.94
CA TRP A 55 0.96 -17.04 2.99
C TRP A 55 1.45 -18.48 3.04
N ARG A 56 2.68 -18.73 3.49
CA ARG A 56 3.22 -20.08 3.72
C ARG A 56 2.53 -20.82 4.86
N LEU A 57 1.81 -20.12 5.73
CA LEU A 57 1.00 -20.74 6.77
C LEU A 57 -0.16 -21.59 6.21
N TYR A 58 -0.53 -21.37 4.96
CA TYR A 58 -1.56 -22.18 4.27
C TYR A 58 -1.05 -23.54 3.78
N ASP A 59 0.26 -23.78 3.82
CA ASP A 59 0.90 -25.02 3.33
C ASP A 59 0.47 -25.37 1.91
N ASP A 60 0.40 -24.36 1.03
CA ASP A 60 0.02 -24.47 -0.38
C ASP A 60 1.14 -23.95 -1.28
N PRO A 61 1.97 -24.87 -1.87
CA PRO A 61 3.09 -24.46 -2.74
C PRO A 61 2.68 -23.65 -3.97
N ARG A 62 1.43 -23.78 -4.46
CA ARG A 62 0.92 -22.99 -5.58
C ARG A 62 0.68 -21.54 -5.16
N LEU A 63 0.10 -21.34 -3.97
CA LEU A 63 -0.06 -20.00 -3.41
C LEU A 63 1.29 -19.34 -3.19
N ASP A 64 2.27 -20.07 -2.64
CA ASP A 64 3.63 -19.56 -2.42
C ASP A 64 4.26 -19.08 -3.73
N ALA A 65 4.24 -19.91 -4.76
CA ALA A 65 4.82 -19.59 -6.06
C ALA A 65 4.11 -18.38 -6.73
N LEU A 66 2.78 -18.27 -6.59
CA LEU A 66 2.03 -17.15 -7.15
C LEU A 66 2.35 -15.82 -6.46
N VAL A 67 2.45 -15.82 -5.12
CA VAL A 67 2.80 -14.60 -4.39
C VAL A 67 4.23 -14.17 -4.71
N GLU A 68 5.18 -15.10 -4.77
CA GLU A 68 6.57 -14.80 -5.15
C GLU A 68 6.67 -14.25 -6.58
N GLN A 69 5.94 -14.81 -7.53
CA GLN A 69 5.89 -14.31 -8.91
C GLN A 69 5.24 -12.91 -8.97
N ALA A 70 4.15 -12.70 -8.22
CA ALA A 70 3.48 -11.39 -8.16
C ALA A 70 4.43 -10.34 -7.58
N LEU A 71 5.11 -10.64 -6.49
CA LEU A 71 6.08 -9.73 -5.88
C LEU A 71 7.27 -9.40 -6.80
N ALA A 72 7.62 -10.31 -7.73
CA ALA A 72 8.69 -10.08 -8.70
C ALA A 72 8.26 -9.31 -9.94
N ALA A 73 7.00 -9.42 -10.38
CA ALA A 73 6.56 -8.96 -11.70
C ALA A 73 5.44 -7.91 -11.69
N ASN A 74 4.83 -7.65 -10.53
CA ASN A 74 3.68 -6.74 -10.41
C ASN A 74 4.01 -5.31 -10.86
N THR A 75 3.11 -4.71 -11.63
CA THR A 75 3.30 -3.37 -12.20
C THR A 75 3.29 -2.26 -11.16
N ASP A 76 2.46 -2.39 -10.11
CA ASP A 76 2.37 -1.36 -9.06
C ASP A 76 3.65 -1.36 -8.20
N LEU A 77 4.25 -2.53 -7.95
CA LEU A 77 5.57 -2.63 -7.31
C LEU A 77 6.67 -2.01 -8.16
N ARG A 78 6.65 -2.21 -9.48
CA ARG A 78 7.61 -1.56 -10.38
C ARG A 78 7.48 -0.03 -10.36
N VAL A 79 6.25 0.49 -10.26
CA VAL A 79 6.01 1.93 -10.06
C VAL A 79 6.56 2.39 -8.72
N ALA A 80 6.32 1.65 -7.64
CA ALA A 80 6.82 1.98 -6.31
C ALA A 80 8.36 1.97 -6.25
N ASP A 81 9.03 1.00 -6.88
CA ASP A 81 10.49 0.93 -6.99
C ASP A 81 11.07 2.10 -7.82
N ALA A 82 10.39 2.49 -8.90
CA ALA A 82 10.77 3.67 -9.69
C ALA A 82 10.63 4.97 -8.87
N ASN A 83 9.56 5.11 -8.07
CA ASN A 83 9.38 6.25 -7.18
C ASN A 83 10.47 6.30 -6.09
N LEU A 84 10.85 5.16 -5.54
CA LEU A 84 11.97 5.08 -4.60
C LEU A 84 13.30 5.51 -5.25
N SER A 85 13.54 5.05 -6.48
CA SER A 85 14.73 5.45 -7.25
C SER A 85 14.73 6.96 -7.54
N ALA A 86 13.58 7.56 -7.83
CA ALA A 86 13.43 9.00 -8.01
C ALA A 86 13.72 9.78 -6.70
N ALA A 87 13.18 9.33 -5.55
CA ALA A 87 13.46 9.94 -4.26
C ALA A 87 14.96 9.87 -3.91
N GLN A 88 15.62 8.75 -4.19
CA GLN A 88 17.07 8.61 -4.02
C GLN A 88 17.87 9.54 -4.94
N ALA A 89 17.38 9.86 -6.15
CA ALA A 89 17.99 10.83 -7.03
C ALA A 89 17.87 12.25 -6.46
N VAL A 90 16.72 12.61 -5.88
CA VAL A 90 16.52 13.90 -5.19
C VAL A 90 17.45 14.03 -3.98
N LEU A 91 17.65 12.95 -3.21
CA LEU A 91 18.62 12.94 -2.11
C LEU A 91 20.03 13.21 -2.62
N ARG A 92 20.46 12.55 -3.72
CA ARG A 92 21.79 12.80 -4.33
C ARG A 92 21.92 14.24 -4.85
N GLU A 93 20.84 14.83 -5.37
CA GLU A 93 20.82 16.25 -5.75
C GLU A 93 21.04 17.15 -4.53
N ALA A 94 20.32 16.92 -3.43
CA ALA A 94 20.50 17.65 -2.18
C ALA A 94 21.93 17.49 -1.61
N GLU A 95 22.50 16.29 -1.68
CA GLU A 95 23.88 16.02 -1.28
C GLU A 95 24.90 16.76 -2.16
N ALA A 96 24.62 16.90 -3.45
CA ALA A 96 25.49 17.61 -4.38
C ALA A 96 25.52 19.13 -4.11
N GLU A 97 24.54 19.70 -3.40
CA GLU A 97 24.59 21.11 -2.97
C GLU A 97 25.78 21.42 -2.03
N ARG A 98 26.43 20.41 -1.44
CA ARG A 98 27.68 20.56 -0.66
C ARG A 98 28.93 20.67 -1.53
N THR A 99 28.83 20.49 -2.83
CA THR A 99 29.97 20.48 -3.73
C THR A 99 30.17 21.85 -4.40
N ILE A 100 31.29 22.00 -5.11
CA ILE A 100 31.54 23.20 -5.88
C ILE A 100 30.59 23.25 -7.08
N GLY A 101 29.70 24.26 -7.08
CA GLY A 101 28.86 24.57 -8.22
C GLY A 101 29.67 25.36 -9.27
N THR A 102 29.58 24.95 -10.53
CA THR A 102 30.22 25.66 -11.64
C THR A 102 29.18 26.09 -12.66
N THR A 103 29.29 27.30 -13.18
CA THR A 103 28.40 27.82 -14.22
C THR A 103 29.23 28.46 -15.34
N LEU A 104 29.01 28.03 -16.58
CA LEU A 104 29.50 28.66 -17.77
C LEU A 104 28.38 29.54 -18.35
N SER A 105 28.64 30.81 -18.49
CA SER A 105 27.71 31.77 -19.07
C SER A 105 28.33 32.44 -20.31
N GLY A 106 27.52 32.74 -21.31
CA GLY A 106 27.93 33.49 -22.48
C GLY A 106 26.76 34.31 -23.02
N GLY A 107 27.03 35.54 -23.35
CA GLY A 107 26.03 36.46 -23.85
C GLY A 107 26.60 37.42 -24.91
N ALA A 108 25.71 37.92 -25.77
CA ALA A 108 25.99 39.05 -26.65
C ALA A 108 24.85 40.05 -26.50
N THR A 109 25.18 41.31 -26.26
CA THR A 109 24.20 42.36 -26.04
C THR A 109 24.48 43.54 -26.94
N LEU A 110 23.41 44.11 -27.52
CA LEU A 110 23.48 45.43 -28.18
C LEU A 110 22.95 46.45 -27.16
N ALA A 111 23.83 47.26 -26.62
CA ALA A 111 23.49 48.23 -25.59
C ALA A 111 24.09 49.60 -25.87
N ARG A 112 23.39 50.63 -25.43
CA ARG A 112 23.92 52.00 -25.34
C ARG A 112 24.10 52.32 -23.87
N PRO A 113 25.34 52.28 -23.33
CA PRO A 113 25.59 52.63 -21.95
C PRO A 113 25.23 54.11 -21.70
N SER A 114 24.53 54.36 -20.56
CA SER A 114 24.24 55.74 -20.14
C SER A 114 25.54 56.50 -19.83
N GLY A 115 25.62 57.77 -20.28
CA GLY A 115 26.77 58.60 -20.02
C GLY A 115 27.95 58.44 -20.99
N THR A 116 27.86 57.60 -22.01
CA THR A 116 28.86 57.47 -23.05
C THR A 116 28.52 58.33 -24.29
N ALA A 117 29.53 58.82 -25.02
CA ALA A 117 29.37 59.58 -26.25
C ALA A 117 29.03 58.71 -27.50
N GLU A 118 28.68 57.48 -27.31
CA GLU A 118 28.39 56.52 -28.36
C GLU A 118 27.00 56.80 -29.01
N SER A 119 27.01 56.88 -30.36
CA SER A 119 25.82 57.11 -31.20
C SER A 119 24.97 55.81 -31.36
N LEU A 120 23.72 55.96 -31.72
CA LEU A 120 22.92 54.83 -32.15
C LEU A 120 23.52 54.17 -33.41
N PRO A 121 23.51 52.82 -33.52
CA PRO A 121 22.69 51.87 -32.79
C PRO A 121 23.24 51.37 -31.45
N GLY A 122 24.36 51.86 -30.94
CA GLY A 122 24.99 51.38 -29.70
C GLY A 122 26.21 50.50 -29.98
N VAL A 123 26.68 49.80 -28.95
CA VAL A 123 27.84 48.90 -28.99
C VAL A 123 27.40 47.48 -28.79
N VAL A 124 27.88 46.61 -29.64
CA VAL A 124 27.75 45.15 -29.41
C VAL A 124 28.75 44.75 -28.34
N GLY A 125 28.27 44.33 -27.21
CA GLY A 125 29.04 43.73 -26.12
C GLY A 125 28.98 42.22 -26.16
N TYR A 126 30.00 41.58 -25.63
CA TYR A 126 30.00 40.14 -25.35
C TYR A 126 30.43 39.87 -23.91
N ASP A 127 29.97 38.77 -23.35
CA ASP A 127 30.45 38.21 -22.11
C ASP A 127 30.59 36.70 -22.24
N LEU A 128 31.67 36.15 -21.74
CA LEU A 128 31.91 34.73 -21.59
C LEU A 128 32.57 34.53 -20.22
N GLY A 129 31.87 33.81 -19.32
CA GLY A 129 32.33 33.67 -17.97
C GLY A 129 32.19 32.22 -17.44
N LEU A 130 33.20 31.77 -16.71
CA LEU A 130 33.16 30.60 -15.88
C LEU A 130 33.15 31.07 -14.42
N SER A 131 32.12 30.72 -13.68
CA SER A 131 32.03 30.96 -12.24
C SER A 131 32.02 29.64 -11.47
N ALA A 132 32.65 29.69 -10.30
CA ALA A 132 32.63 28.59 -9.36
C ALA A 132 32.18 29.12 -7.97
N SER A 133 31.34 28.39 -7.27
CA SER A 133 30.93 28.78 -5.93
C SER A 133 30.87 27.54 -5.00
N TYR A 134 31.25 27.73 -3.75
CA TYR A 134 31.19 26.72 -2.70
C TYR A 134 30.42 27.29 -1.51
N PRO A 135 29.25 26.74 -1.16
CA PRO A 135 28.50 27.20 -0.01
C PRO A 135 29.14 26.72 1.30
N LEU A 136 29.25 27.62 2.29
CA LEU A 136 29.68 27.28 3.63
C LEU A 136 28.40 27.13 4.46
N ASP A 137 28.03 25.87 4.76
CA ASP A 137 26.79 25.55 5.51
C ASP A 137 26.93 25.81 7.00
N LEU A 138 27.16 27.08 7.38
CA LEU A 138 27.43 27.49 8.77
C LEU A 138 26.19 27.34 9.66
N ASN A 139 25.01 27.51 9.10
CA ASN A 139 23.73 27.45 9.83
C ASN A 139 22.99 26.10 9.59
N GLY A 140 23.62 25.18 8.87
CA GLY A 140 23.08 23.84 8.64
C GLY A 140 21.89 23.78 7.68
N ARG A 141 21.65 24.80 6.84
CA ARG A 141 20.55 24.81 5.85
C ARG A 141 20.63 23.61 4.88
N ILE A 142 21.82 23.40 4.30
CA ILE A 142 22.05 22.30 3.37
C ILE A 142 21.97 20.95 4.11
N ARG A 143 22.54 20.89 5.33
CA ARG A 143 22.43 19.68 6.18
C ARG A 143 20.97 19.33 6.46
N ARG A 144 20.12 20.30 6.82
CA ARG A 144 18.69 20.09 7.04
C ARG A 144 17.93 19.70 5.78
N ALA A 145 18.32 20.26 4.61
CA ALA A 145 17.73 19.86 3.33
C ALA A 145 18.06 18.39 2.99
N ILE A 146 19.29 17.95 3.23
CA ILE A 146 19.70 16.55 3.05
C ILE A 146 18.97 15.64 4.05
N GLU A 147 18.85 16.04 5.31
CA GLU A 147 18.11 15.30 6.34
C GLU A 147 16.62 15.15 5.94
N ALA A 148 16.00 16.22 5.43
CA ALA A 148 14.63 16.17 4.92
C ALA A 148 14.51 15.19 3.75
N SER A 149 15.41 15.28 2.75
CA SER A 149 15.40 14.40 1.58
C SER A 149 15.69 12.93 1.95
N ALA A 150 16.55 12.67 2.96
CA ALA A 150 16.80 11.32 3.46
C ALA A 150 15.55 10.72 4.13
N ALA A 151 14.84 11.51 4.94
CA ALA A 151 13.57 11.09 5.53
C ALA A 151 12.47 10.90 4.49
N ASP A 152 12.46 11.70 3.40
CA ASP A 152 11.56 11.48 2.26
C ASP A 152 11.84 10.14 1.57
N VAL A 153 13.11 9.75 1.39
CA VAL A 153 13.47 8.42 0.85
C VAL A 153 12.93 7.31 1.74
N GLU A 154 13.05 7.44 3.07
CA GLU A 154 12.50 6.46 4.01
C GLU A 154 10.96 6.41 3.97
N THR A 155 10.31 7.56 3.76
CA THR A 155 8.85 7.67 3.57
C THR A 155 8.41 6.91 2.31
N VAL A 156 9.11 7.11 1.19
CA VAL A 156 8.81 6.43 -0.08
C VAL A 156 9.14 4.94 -0.01
N ALA A 157 10.20 4.55 0.72
CA ALA A 157 10.53 3.16 0.96
C ALA A 157 9.41 2.44 1.75
N ALA A 158 8.90 3.08 2.80
CA ALA A 158 7.76 2.54 3.55
C ALA A 158 6.48 2.46 2.69
N ALA A 159 6.22 3.44 1.82
CA ALA A 159 5.13 3.38 0.85
C ALA A 159 5.27 2.19 -0.11
N ARG A 160 6.48 1.91 -0.62
CA ARG A 160 6.75 0.71 -1.43
C ARG A 160 6.47 -0.57 -0.67
N ASP A 161 6.89 -0.65 0.61
CA ASP A 161 6.65 -1.82 1.46
C ASP A 161 5.14 -2.03 1.69
N TYR A 162 4.34 -0.95 1.79
CA TYR A 162 2.88 -1.03 1.85
C TYR A 162 2.27 -1.61 0.56
N VAL A 163 2.77 -1.20 -0.61
CA VAL A 163 2.35 -1.80 -1.90
C VAL A 163 2.67 -3.29 -1.93
N ARG A 164 3.84 -3.71 -1.41
CA ARG A 164 4.24 -5.12 -1.33
C ARG A 164 3.28 -5.96 -0.48
N VAL A 165 2.90 -5.47 0.70
CA VAL A 165 1.85 -6.08 1.54
C VAL A 165 0.54 -6.23 0.79
N SER A 166 0.13 -5.15 0.10
CA SER A 166 -1.12 -5.11 -0.66
C SER A 166 -1.14 -6.10 -1.82
N VAL A 167 -0.04 -6.21 -2.57
CA VAL A 167 0.11 -7.15 -3.71
C VAL A 167 0.08 -8.60 -3.21
N ALA A 168 0.78 -8.92 -2.12
CA ALA A 168 0.75 -10.26 -1.54
C ALA A 168 -0.67 -10.65 -1.11
N ALA A 169 -1.38 -9.77 -0.41
CA ALA A 169 -2.76 -10.00 0.03
C ALA A 169 -3.74 -10.09 -1.14
N ALA A 170 -3.59 -9.23 -2.16
CA ALA A 170 -4.43 -9.27 -3.36
C ALA A 170 -4.23 -10.58 -4.15
N THR A 171 -3.00 -11.07 -4.26
CA THR A 171 -2.68 -12.34 -4.92
C THR A 171 -3.29 -13.52 -4.17
N ALA A 172 -3.14 -13.56 -2.84
CA ALA A 172 -3.75 -14.60 -2.02
C ALA A 172 -5.30 -14.58 -2.11
N ARG A 173 -5.91 -13.39 -2.13
CA ARG A 173 -7.36 -13.24 -2.32
C ARG A 173 -7.82 -13.72 -3.68
N ALA A 174 -7.11 -13.37 -4.74
CA ALA A 174 -7.45 -13.78 -6.10
C ALA A 174 -7.33 -15.31 -6.26
N TYR A 175 -6.28 -15.92 -5.71
CA TYR A 175 -6.13 -17.37 -5.63
C TYR A 175 -7.28 -18.02 -4.87
N ALA A 176 -7.55 -17.55 -3.66
CA ALA A 176 -8.65 -18.04 -2.83
C ALA A 176 -10.01 -17.89 -3.54
N GLN A 177 -10.23 -16.83 -4.31
CA GLN A 177 -11.45 -16.62 -5.11
C GLN A 177 -11.62 -17.70 -6.19
N VAL A 178 -10.55 -18.10 -6.88
CA VAL A 178 -10.61 -19.20 -7.88
C VAL A 178 -10.99 -20.51 -7.19
N CYS A 179 -10.30 -20.86 -6.10
CA CYS A 179 -10.58 -22.08 -5.33
C CYS A 179 -12.01 -22.08 -4.75
N ALA A 180 -12.46 -20.92 -4.24
CA ALA A 180 -13.81 -20.73 -3.71
C ALA A 180 -14.89 -20.88 -4.77
N ALA A 181 -14.68 -20.34 -5.95
CA ALA A 181 -15.62 -20.49 -7.07
C ALA A 181 -15.74 -21.95 -7.51
N ASN A 182 -14.63 -22.68 -7.61
CA ASN A 182 -14.65 -24.11 -7.91
C ASN A 182 -15.29 -24.93 -6.80
N TYR A 183 -15.01 -24.64 -5.53
CA TYR A 183 -15.65 -25.28 -4.39
C TYR A 183 -17.18 -25.06 -4.44
N SER A 184 -17.63 -23.84 -4.64
CA SER A 184 -19.05 -23.51 -4.73
C SER A 184 -19.71 -24.20 -5.95
N LEU A 185 -19.01 -24.23 -7.09
CA LEU A 185 -19.47 -24.91 -8.29
C LEU A 185 -19.63 -26.43 -8.05
N ALA A 186 -18.70 -27.07 -7.33
CA ALA A 186 -18.78 -28.48 -6.98
C ALA A 186 -19.94 -28.77 -6.03
N VAL A 187 -20.18 -27.93 -5.01
CA VAL A 187 -21.32 -28.05 -4.10
C VAL A 187 -22.64 -27.95 -4.89
N ASN A 188 -22.80 -26.90 -5.69
CA ASN A 188 -24.06 -26.68 -6.42
C ASN A 188 -24.29 -27.76 -7.51
N ARG A 189 -23.27 -28.30 -8.16
CA ARG A 189 -23.39 -29.42 -9.08
C ARG A 189 -23.92 -30.69 -8.40
N ARG A 190 -23.55 -30.94 -7.12
CA ARG A 190 -24.13 -32.06 -6.35
C ARG A 190 -25.60 -31.85 -6.07
N VAL A 191 -26.01 -30.63 -5.74
CA VAL A 191 -27.42 -30.28 -5.57
C VAL A 191 -28.21 -30.53 -6.86
N VAL A 192 -27.71 -30.06 -7.98
CA VAL A 192 -28.31 -30.27 -9.32
C VAL A 192 -28.43 -31.78 -9.61
N ALA A 193 -27.40 -32.57 -9.34
CA ALA A 193 -27.42 -34.00 -9.54
C ALA A 193 -28.54 -34.68 -8.72
N LEU A 194 -28.68 -34.34 -7.43
CA LEU A 194 -29.73 -34.87 -6.55
C LEU A 194 -31.14 -34.47 -7.05
N GLN A 195 -31.31 -33.24 -7.54
CA GLN A 195 -32.60 -32.79 -8.07
C GLN A 195 -32.94 -33.50 -9.39
N ARG A 196 -31.94 -33.73 -10.29
CA ARG A 196 -32.13 -34.53 -11.51
C ARG A 196 -32.52 -35.96 -11.22
N GLU A 197 -31.97 -36.61 -10.16
CA GLU A 197 -32.41 -37.96 -9.72
C GLU A 197 -33.86 -37.92 -9.32
N THR A 198 -34.28 -36.91 -8.59
CA THR A 198 -35.68 -36.73 -8.19
C THR A 198 -36.61 -36.50 -9.36
N LEU A 199 -36.23 -35.63 -10.33
CA LEU A 199 -36.98 -35.44 -11.57
C LEU A 199 -37.16 -36.77 -12.33
N ASN A 200 -36.07 -37.53 -12.50
CA ASN A 200 -36.14 -38.85 -13.14
C ASN A 200 -37.05 -39.82 -12.42
N ALA A 201 -37.04 -39.84 -11.10
CA ALA A 201 -37.95 -40.67 -10.29
C ALA A 201 -39.42 -40.25 -10.47
N THR A 202 -39.69 -38.96 -10.42
CA THR A 202 -41.03 -38.38 -10.62
C THR A 202 -41.59 -38.66 -12.01
N GLN A 203 -40.74 -38.53 -13.06
CA GLN A 203 -41.12 -38.90 -14.43
C GLN A 203 -41.48 -40.38 -14.57
N ARG A 204 -40.74 -41.29 -13.90
CA ARG A 204 -41.08 -42.74 -13.92
C ARG A 204 -42.39 -43.00 -13.23
N LEU A 205 -42.70 -42.35 -12.08
CA LEU A 205 -43.97 -42.46 -11.40
C LEU A 205 -45.14 -41.93 -12.24
N PHE A 206 -44.96 -40.80 -12.94
CA PHE A 206 -45.94 -40.23 -13.85
C PHE A 206 -46.25 -41.22 -15.00
N LYS A 207 -45.21 -41.73 -15.67
CA LYS A 207 -45.38 -42.74 -16.73
C LYS A 207 -46.08 -44.00 -16.28
N GLY A 208 -45.91 -44.39 -15.01
CA GLY A 208 -46.56 -45.53 -14.39
C GLY A 208 -47.97 -45.23 -13.81
N GLY A 209 -48.51 -44.01 -14.07
CA GLY A 209 -49.83 -43.61 -13.59
C GLY A 209 -49.94 -43.33 -12.09
N ARG A 210 -48.77 -43.18 -11.39
CA ARG A 210 -48.69 -42.99 -9.93
C ARG A 210 -48.24 -41.57 -9.52
N GLY A 211 -48.09 -40.67 -10.45
CA GLY A 211 -47.69 -39.28 -10.27
C GLY A 211 -48.51 -38.37 -11.17
N THR A 212 -48.34 -37.04 -11.00
CA THR A 212 -49.02 -36.04 -11.79
C THR A 212 -48.08 -35.28 -12.70
N ALA A 213 -48.56 -34.71 -13.81
CA ALA A 213 -47.78 -33.81 -14.65
C ALA A 213 -47.32 -32.56 -13.88
N PHE A 214 -48.10 -32.15 -12.88
CA PHE A 214 -47.75 -31.06 -11.97
C PHE A 214 -46.48 -31.34 -11.16
N ASP A 215 -46.33 -32.56 -10.64
CA ASP A 215 -45.14 -32.98 -9.90
C ASP A 215 -43.89 -32.97 -10.78
N VAL A 216 -44.02 -33.43 -12.03
CA VAL A 216 -42.95 -33.41 -13.02
C VAL A 216 -42.54 -31.96 -13.32
N SER A 217 -43.48 -31.05 -13.56
CA SER A 217 -43.18 -29.65 -13.82
C SER A 217 -42.49 -28.97 -12.63
N ARG A 218 -42.88 -29.28 -11.39
CA ARG A 218 -42.23 -28.74 -10.19
C ARG A 218 -40.80 -29.27 -10.02
N ALA A 219 -40.60 -30.55 -10.27
CA ALA A 219 -39.26 -31.16 -10.22
C ALA A 219 -38.34 -30.56 -11.31
N GLN A 220 -38.88 -30.34 -12.51
CA GLN A 220 -38.12 -29.70 -13.60
C GLN A 220 -37.75 -28.25 -13.23
N ALA A 221 -38.69 -27.44 -12.72
CA ALA A 221 -38.43 -26.08 -12.27
C ALA A 221 -37.37 -26.01 -11.17
N ALA A 222 -37.28 -26.98 -10.27
CA ALA A 222 -36.25 -27.06 -9.25
C ALA A 222 -34.85 -27.31 -9.87
N VAL A 223 -34.75 -28.19 -10.85
CA VAL A 223 -33.50 -28.43 -11.60
C VAL A 223 -33.07 -27.17 -12.33
N ASP A 224 -33.96 -26.58 -13.11
CA ASP A 224 -33.66 -25.39 -13.94
C ASP A 224 -33.20 -24.22 -13.06
N ALA A 225 -33.86 -23.99 -11.90
CA ALA A 225 -33.49 -22.95 -10.95
C ALA A 225 -32.07 -23.15 -10.36
N SER A 226 -31.71 -24.40 -10.07
CA SER A 226 -30.38 -24.72 -9.52
C SER A 226 -29.29 -24.67 -10.59
N GLU A 227 -29.58 -25.07 -11.83
CA GLU A 227 -28.65 -24.97 -12.96
C GLU A 227 -28.36 -23.51 -13.32
N ALA A 228 -29.37 -22.62 -13.23
CA ALA A 228 -29.24 -21.21 -13.53
C ALA A 228 -28.18 -20.50 -12.63
N GLY A 229 -27.88 -21.04 -11.46
CA GLY A 229 -26.83 -20.51 -10.57
C GLY A 229 -25.38 -20.88 -10.98
N LEU A 230 -25.19 -21.97 -11.74
CA LEU A 230 -23.84 -22.46 -12.04
C LEU A 230 -22.97 -21.52 -12.88
N PRO A 231 -23.49 -20.81 -13.91
CA PRO A 231 -22.70 -19.90 -14.72
C PRO A 231 -22.07 -18.75 -13.91
N ALA A 232 -22.72 -18.30 -12.82
CA ALA A 232 -22.20 -17.24 -11.97
C ALA A 232 -20.88 -17.65 -11.29
N PHE A 233 -20.78 -18.88 -10.79
CA PHE A 233 -19.53 -19.40 -10.21
C PHE A 233 -18.44 -19.60 -11.25
N ALA A 234 -18.79 -20.03 -12.46
CA ALA A 234 -17.83 -20.12 -13.54
C ALA A 234 -17.27 -18.74 -13.94
N ALA A 235 -18.14 -17.72 -13.97
CA ALA A 235 -17.71 -16.33 -14.21
C ALA A 235 -16.81 -15.80 -13.07
N GLN A 236 -17.14 -16.08 -11.81
CA GLN A 236 -16.30 -15.70 -10.66
C GLN A 236 -14.92 -16.37 -10.72
N ARG A 237 -14.84 -17.65 -11.07
CA ARG A 237 -13.58 -18.34 -11.30
C ARG A 237 -12.75 -17.64 -12.36
N GLN A 238 -13.36 -17.36 -13.51
CA GLN A 238 -12.66 -16.74 -14.63
C GLN A 238 -12.17 -15.33 -14.27
N ALA A 239 -12.98 -14.54 -13.55
CA ALA A 239 -12.58 -13.23 -13.04
C ALA A 239 -11.38 -13.32 -12.10
N GLY A 240 -11.34 -14.32 -11.19
CA GLY A 240 -10.19 -14.56 -10.33
C GLY A 240 -8.92 -14.90 -11.10
N LEU A 241 -9.02 -15.74 -12.14
CA LEU A 241 -7.89 -16.10 -13.02
C LEU A 241 -7.35 -14.88 -13.79
N TYR A 242 -8.23 -14.01 -14.30
CA TYR A 242 -7.83 -12.77 -14.97
C TYR A 242 -7.18 -11.78 -14.01
N LEU A 243 -7.67 -11.70 -12.78
CA LEU A 243 -7.06 -10.88 -11.74
C LEU A 243 -5.67 -11.39 -11.38
N LEU A 244 -5.50 -12.73 -11.23
CA LEU A 244 -4.18 -13.34 -11.02
C LEU A 244 -3.22 -12.99 -12.16
N ALA A 245 -3.64 -13.13 -13.43
CA ALA A 245 -2.79 -12.75 -14.56
C ALA A 245 -2.31 -11.30 -14.45
N THR A 246 -3.23 -10.36 -14.12
CA THR A 246 -2.89 -8.94 -13.96
C THR A 246 -1.91 -8.71 -12.80
N LEU A 247 -2.12 -9.38 -11.65
CA LEU A 247 -1.22 -9.28 -10.50
C LEU A 247 0.18 -9.83 -10.81
N LEU A 248 0.26 -10.84 -11.68
CA LEU A 248 1.52 -11.41 -12.19
C LEU A 248 2.15 -10.58 -13.33
N GLY A 249 1.59 -9.41 -13.65
CA GLY A 249 2.08 -8.56 -14.75
C GLY A 249 1.86 -9.15 -16.14
N ARG A 250 0.85 -10.02 -16.32
CA ARG A 250 0.53 -10.72 -17.57
C ARG A 250 -0.81 -10.26 -18.14
N ALA A 251 -1.00 -10.46 -19.43
CA ALA A 251 -2.31 -10.26 -20.06
C ALA A 251 -3.33 -11.29 -19.54
N PRO A 252 -4.62 -10.95 -19.45
CA PRO A 252 -5.66 -11.87 -18.99
C PRO A 252 -5.71 -13.21 -19.74
N ALA A 253 -5.31 -13.25 -21.01
CA ALA A 253 -5.23 -14.49 -21.80
C ALA A 253 -4.11 -15.45 -21.33
N ASP A 254 -3.10 -14.92 -20.62
CA ASP A 254 -1.95 -15.67 -20.08
C ASP A 254 -2.11 -15.91 -18.56
N TYR A 255 -3.30 -16.28 -18.12
CA TYR A 255 -3.55 -16.64 -16.74
C TYR A 255 -2.89 -17.97 -16.34
N PRO A 256 -2.55 -18.18 -15.06
CA PRO A 256 -1.94 -19.42 -14.59
C PRO A 256 -2.92 -20.59 -14.67
N LYS A 257 -2.72 -21.48 -15.64
CA LYS A 257 -3.64 -22.60 -15.92
C LYS A 257 -3.60 -23.71 -14.87
N ASP A 258 -2.49 -23.85 -14.17
CA ASP A 258 -2.30 -24.77 -13.05
C ASP A 258 -3.18 -24.47 -11.83
N VAL A 259 -3.74 -23.25 -11.77
CA VAL A 259 -4.67 -22.81 -10.73
C VAL A 259 -6.14 -23.08 -11.10
N GLU A 260 -6.43 -23.30 -12.38
CA GLU A 260 -7.81 -23.42 -12.88
C GLU A 260 -8.60 -24.55 -12.17
N ASP A 261 -7.91 -25.62 -11.79
CA ASP A 261 -8.52 -26.79 -11.13
C ASP A 261 -8.46 -26.74 -9.59
N CYS A 262 -8.06 -25.61 -9.00
CA CYS A 262 -8.07 -25.50 -7.55
C CYS A 262 -9.49 -25.65 -7.01
N ALA A 263 -9.75 -26.69 -6.20
CA ALA A 263 -11.05 -26.95 -5.61
C ALA A 263 -11.01 -26.99 -4.07
N ALA A 264 -9.83 -27.09 -3.47
CA ALA A 264 -9.65 -27.03 -2.03
C ALA A 264 -9.52 -25.56 -1.59
N LEU A 265 -10.32 -25.18 -0.59
CA LEU A 265 -10.19 -23.85 0.02
C LEU A 265 -8.87 -23.79 0.81
N PRO A 266 -8.00 -22.77 0.57
CA PRO A 266 -6.82 -22.55 1.39
C PRO A 266 -7.29 -22.10 2.78
N MET A 267 -7.10 -22.94 3.80
CA MET A 267 -7.48 -22.64 5.17
C MET A 267 -6.34 -22.99 6.14
N LEU A 268 -6.13 -22.13 7.12
CA LEU A 268 -5.17 -22.39 8.18
C LEU A 268 -5.62 -23.55 9.05
N GLN A 269 -4.67 -24.46 9.36
CA GLN A 269 -4.91 -25.60 10.24
C GLN A 269 -4.55 -25.28 11.70
N ALA A 270 -3.70 -24.30 11.94
CA ALA A 270 -3.22 -23.90 13.27
C ALA A 270 -3.86 -22.58 13.73
N ALA A 271 -3.70 -22.28 15.04
CA ALA A 271 -4.08 -20.99 15.58
C ALA A 271 -3.31 -19.86 14.87
N MET A 272 -4.02 -18.80 14.48
CA MET A 272 -3.48 -17.69 13.70
C MET A 272 -2.57 -16.83 14.56
N PRO A 273 -1.30 -16.61 14.17
CA PRO A 273 -0.40 -15.71 14.88
C PRO A 273 -0.82 -14.25 14.62
N VAL A 274 -1.14 -13.51 15.67
CA VAL A 274 -1.64 -12.13 15.55
C VAL A 274 -0.79 -11.10 16.29
N GLY A 275 0.06 -11.53 17.24
CA GLY A 275 0.88 -10.63 18.06
C GLY A 275 0.03 -9.73 18.96
N ASP A 276 0.51 -8.50 19.15
CA ASP A 276 -0.15 -7.44 19.92
C ASP A 276 -0.11 -6.09 19.19
N GLY A 277 -0.69 -5.06 19.80
CA GLY A 277 -0.73 -3.72 19.21
C GLY A 277 0.66 -3.10 19.07
N ALA A 278 1.60 -3.38 19.97
CA ALA A 278 2.97 -2.89 19.86
C ALA A 278 3.70 -3.51 18.64
N ALA A 279 3.52 -4.80 18.40
CA ALA A 279 4.04 -5.49 17.23
C ALA A 279 3.44 -4.93 15.94
N LEU A 280 2.11 -4.70 15.91
CA LEU A 280 1.42 -4.09 14.78
C LEU A 280 1.98 -2.70 14.46
N ILE A 281 2.12 -1.82 15.46
CA ILE A 281 2.63 -0.45 15.27
C ILE A 281 4.04 -0.45 14.70
N ARG A 282 4.92 -1.33 15.19
CA ARG A 282 6.30 -1.45 14.66
C ARG A 282 6.34 -2.00 13.24
N ARG A 283 5.41 -2.88 12.89
CA ARG A 283 5.44 -3.65 11.65
C ARG A 283 4.81 -2.94 10.48
N ARG A 284 3.73 -2.17 10.68
CA ARG A 284 2.94 -1.60 9.58
C ARG A 284 3.70 -0.52 8.79
N PRO A 285 3.84 -0.71 7.47
CA PRO A 285 4.57 0.25 6.64
C PRO A 285 3.90 1.63 6.54
N ASP A 286 2.56 1.72 6.60
CA ASP A 286 1.81 2.99 6.57
C ASP A 286 2.06 3.83 7.83
N ILE A 287 2.20 3.20 9.00
CA ILE A 287 2.58 3.89 10.25
C ILE A 287 4.01 4.41 10.14
N ARG A 288 4.93 3.58 9.64
CA ARG A 288 6.32 3.98 9.40
C ARG A 288 6.43 5.12 8.38
N GLN A 289 5.63 5.06 7.31
CA GLN A 289 5.55 6.15 6.32
C GLN A 289 5.14 7.47 6.98
N ALA A 290 4.08 7.47 7.81
CA ALA A 290 3.60 8.66 8.50
C ALA A 290 4.65 9.21 9.48
N GLU A 291 5.34 8.34 10.22
CA GLU A 291 6.42 8.73 11.15
C GLU A 291 7.60 9.38 10.43
N ARG A 292 8.05 8.79 9.31
CA ARG A 292 9.15 9.36 8.51
C ARG A 292 8.77 10.69 7.87
N GLY A 293 7.50 10.89 7.52
CA GLY A 293 6.98 12.19 7.09
C GLY A 293 7.16 13.29 8.12
N ILE A 294 6.90 13.00 9.41
CA ILE A 294 7.16 13.94 10.51
C ILE A 294 8.66 14.30 10.58
N ALA A 295 9.55 13.32 10.42
CA ALA A 295 10.98 13.55 10.43
C ALA A 295 11.41 14.49 9.27
N ALA A 296 10.89 14.26 8.06
CA ALA A 296 11.15 15.10 6.89
C ALA A 296 10.69 16.55 7.13
N ASP A 297 9.46 16.74 7.62
CA ASP A 297 8.91 18.08 7.83
C ASP A 297 9.55 18.80 9.01
N THR A 298 9.99 18.08 10.05
CA THR A 298 10.81 18.64 11.13
C THR A 298 12.14 19.20 10.58
N ALA A 299 12.80 18.47 9.68
CA ALA A 299 14.02 18.95 9.04
C ALA A 299 13.75 20.18 8.15
N ARG A 300 12.59 20.26 7.48
CA ARG A 300 12.15 21.43 6.69
C ARG A 300 11.92 22.68 7.57
N VAL A 301 11.46 22.52 8.82
CA VAL A 301 11.43 23.63 9.80
C VAL A 301 12.86 24.19 9.99
N GLY A 302 13.87 23.29 10.07
CA GLY A 302 15.26 23.67 10.16
C GLY A 302 15.74 24.45 8.95
N VAL A 303 15.38 24.03 7.73
CA VAL A 303 15.68 24.76 6.48
C VAL A 303 15.08 26.18 6.51
N ALA A 304 13.78 26.29 6.88
CA ALA A 304 13.11 27.59 6.98
C ALA A 304 13.72 28.48 8.06
N THR A 305 14.15 27.89 9.18
CA THR A 305 14.79 28.63 10.28
C THR A 305 16.18 29.15 9.86
N ALA A 306 16.92 28.40 9.05
CA ALA A 306 18.24 28.81 8.53
C ALA A 306 18.16 30.10 7.68
N ASP A 307 17.02 30.38 7.04
CA ASP A 307 16.82 31.62 6.26
C ASP A 307 16.78 32.90 7.13
N LEU A 308 16.74 32.80 8.46
CA LEU A 308 16.93 33.95 9.36
C LEU A 308 18.38 34.47 9.39
N TYR A 309 19.32 33.66 8.94
CA TYR A 309 20.75 33.92 9.01
C TYR A 309 21.34 34.17 7.63
N PRO A 310 22.48 34.92 7.55
CA PRO A 310 23.18 35.14 6.29
C PRO A 310 23.71 33.82 5.74
N GLN A 311 23.61 33.65 4.44
CA GLN A 311 24.23 32.54 3.71
C GLN A 311 25.64 33.01 3.23
N ILE A 312 26.64 32.23 3.59
CA ILE A 312 28.04 32.55 3.30
C ILE A 312 28.60 31.44 2.40
N GLY A 313 29.37 31.85 1.40
CA GLY A 313 30.09 30.97 0.48
C GLY A 313 31.42 31.56 0.07
N ILE A 314 32.19 30.78 -0.67
CA ILE A 314 33.38 31.22 -1.39
C ILE A 314 33.05 31.12 -2.86
N GLY A 315 33.32 32.21 -3.62
CA GLY A 315 33.09 32.18 -5.04
C GLY A 315 34.21 32.84 -5.82
N GLY A 316 34.42 32.37 -7.03
CA GLY A 316 35.35 32.93 -7.98
C GLY A 316 34.77 32.95 -9.38
N SER A 317 35.23 33.88 -10.18
CA SER A 317 34.88 33.94 -11.60
C SER A 317 36.10 34.22 -12.47
N LEU A 318 36.06 33.71 -13.68
CA LEU A 318 37.04 33.90 -14.71
C LEU A 318 36.27 34.19 -16.01
N GLY A 319 36.58 35.29 -16.71
CA GLY A 319 35.80 35.59 -17.89
C GLY A 319 36.44 36.63 -18.83
N LEU A 320 35.80 36.74 -19.97
CA LEU A 320 36.08 37.73 -20.99
C LEU A 320 34.81 38.54 -21.21
N ALA A 321 34.88 39.87 -21.05
CA ALA A 321 33.74 40.75 -21.30
C ALA A 321 34.22 42.08 -21.88
N GLY A 322 33.44 42.64 -22.79
CA GLY A 322 33.74 43.94 -23.39
C GLY A 322 33.03 44.19 -24.72
N PRO A 323 33.31 45.33 -25.34
CA PRO A 323 32.85 45.60 -26.70
C PRO A 323 33.43 44.58 -27.70
N LEU A 324 32.63 44.13 -28.67
CA LEU A 324 33.05 43.13 -29.68
C LEU A 324 34.33 43.59 -30.47
N ARG A 325 34.49 44.90 -30.64
CA ARG A 325 35.67 45.49 -31.28
C ARG A 325 37.00 45.27 -30.53
N SER A 326 36.93 44.95 -29.23
CA SER A 326 38.10 44.66 -28.39
C SER A 326 38.14 43.17 -27.97
N ALA A 327 37.41 42.33 -28.66
CA ALA A 327 37.37 40.89 -28.35
C ALA A 327 38.78 40.27 -28.41
N GLY A 328 39.13 39.49 -27.38
CA GLY A 328 40.42 38.82 -27.27
C GLY A 328 41.59 39.72 -26.81
N SER A 329 41.35 41.00 -26.48
CA SER A 329 42.42 41.87 -25.89
C SER A 329 42.58 41.46 -24.39
N GLY A 330 43.79 41.64 -23.84
CA GLY A 330 44.06 41.40 -22.41
C GLY A 330 43.21 42.28 -21.48
N ALA A 331 42.68 43.40 -21.95
CA ALA A 331 41.79 44.30 -21.24
C ALA A 331 40.37 43.72 -21.06
N SER A 332 40.02 42.68 -21.84
CA SER A 332 38.73 42.00 -21.74
C SER A 332 38.72 40.88 -20.67
N PHE A 333 39.87 40.45 -20.19
CA PHE A 333 40.03 39.39 -19.21
C PHE A 333 39.82 39.90 -17.78
N GLY A 334 38.95 39.22 -17.05
CA GLY A 334 38.71 39.49 -15.64
C GLY A 334 38.73 38.21 -14.82
N MET A 335 39.20 38.29 -13.57
CA MET A 335 39.10 37.23 -12.57
C MET A 335 38.73 37.81 -11.22
N SER A 336 37.98 37.03 -10.46
CA SER A 336 37.64 37.37 -9.07
C SER A 336 37.67 36.12 -8.20
N LEU A 337 38.05 36.27 -6.94
CA LEU A 337 37.92 35.23 -5.89
C LEU A 337 37.67 35.94 -4.54
N GLY A 338 36.66 35.49 -3.83
CA GLY A 338 36.34 36.06 -2.54
C GLY A 338 35.15 35.42 -1.83
N PRO A 339 34.89 35.86 -0.60
CA PRO A 339 33.68 35.42 0.10
C PRO A 339 32.44 36.01 -0.56
N LEU A 340 31.39 35.18 -0.63
CA LEU A 340 30.04 35.55 -1.07
C LEU A 340 29.14 35.62 0.17
N LEU A 341 28.44 36.72 0.36
CA LEU A 341 27.44 36.89 1.40
C LEU A 341 26.10 37.22 0.72
N SER A 342 25.11 36.40 1.01
CA SER A 342 23.73 36.64 0.60
C SER A 342 22.84 36.66 1.83
N TRP A 343 22.07 37.71 2.03
CA TRP A 343 21.14 37.87 3.11
C TRP A 343 20.01 38.83 2.73
N SER A 344 18.79 38.32 2.81
CA SER A 344 17.60 39.15 2.56
C SER A 344 17.21 39.90 3.84
N PHE A 345 17.54 41.15 3.95
CA PHE A 345 17.27 42.00 5.12
C PHE A 345 16.59 43.30 4.71
N PRO A 346 15.53 43.79 5.45
CA PRO A 346 14.84 43.17 6.58
C PRO A 346 13.69 42.29 6.15
N ASN A 347 13.84 40.95 6.25
CA ASN A 347 12.92 39.95 5.75
C ASN A 347 12.30 39.05 6.86
N ARG A 348 12.56 39.40 8.12
CA ARG A 348 12.13 38.61 9.28
C ARG A 348 10.63 38.26 9.33
N PRO A 349 9.68 39.15 8.99
CA PRO A 349 8.26 38.79 9.03
C PRO A 349 7.91 37.67 8.04
N VAL A 350 8.49 37.70 6.81
CA VAL A 350 8.27 36.68 5.78
C VAL A 350 8.86 35.33 6.22
N VAL A 351 10.10 35.33 6.70
CA VAL A 351 10.76 34.10 7.16
C VAL A 351 10.04 33.49 8.35
N ARG A 352 9.61 34.31 9.34
CA ARG A 352 8.80 33.83 10.48
C ARG A 352 7.48 33.23 10.04
N ALA A 353 6.84 33.77 9.01
CA ALA A 353 5.61 33.19 8.44
C ALA A 353 5.87 31.83 7.80
N ARG A 354 7.02 31.66 7.11
CA ARG A 354 7.44 30.36 6.54
C ARG A 354 7.75 29.33 7.64
N ILE A 355 8.43 29.75 8.71
CA ILE A 355 8.68 28.87 9.87
C ILE A 355 7.35 28.43 10.49
N ALA A 356 6.43 29.37 10.74
CA ALA A 356 5.12 29.05 11.29
C ALA A 356 4.29 28.13 10.36
N GLN A 357 4.43 28.27 9.05
CA GLN A 357 3.83 27.35 8.07
C GLN A 357 4.43 25.95 8.19
N ALA A 358 5.76 25.81 8.27
CA ALA A 358 6.42 24.54 8.41
C ALA A 358 6.08 23.86 9.75
N ASP A 359 6.05 24.63 10.86
CA ASP A 359 5.61 24.12 12.17
C ASP A 359 4.17 23.62 12.14
N ALA A 360 3.26 24.35 11.48
CA ALA A 360 1.88 23.93 11.32
C ALA A 360 1.76 22.63 10.49
N GLN A 361 2.65 22.43 9.51
CA GLN A 361 2.71 21.17 8.74
C GLN A 361 3.13 20.00 9.64
N VAL A 362 4.15 20.17 10.48
CA VAL A 362 4.56 19.13 11.46
C VAL A 362 3.39 18.77 12.39
N GLN A 363 2.62 19.76 12.87
CA GLN A 363 1.44 19.48 13.70
C GLN A 363 0.36 18.70 12.93
N ALA A 364 0.16 19.02 11.65
CA ALA A 364 -0.76 18.26 10.80
C ALA A 364 -0.30 16.81 10.61
N ASP A 365 1.01 16.58 10.43
CA ASP A 365 1.56 15.24 10.24
C ASP A 365 1.55 14.42 11.53
N LEU A 366 1.76 15.03 12.69
CA LEU A 366 1.54 14.38 13.99
C LEU A 366 0.09 13.90 14.15
N ALA A 367 -0.89 14.73 13.77
CA ALA A 367 -2.30 14.34 13.82
C ALA A 367 -2.61 13.22 12.81
N ARG A 368 -2.00 13.22 11.60
CA ARG A 368 -2.11 12.12 10.62
C ARG A 368 -1.50 10.84 11.14
N PHE A 369 -0.34 10.91 11.76
CA PHE A 369 0.31 9.76 12.38
C PHE A 369 -0.61 9.11 13.43
N ASP A 370 -1.16 9.89 14.35
CA ASP A 370 -2.11 9.40 15.34
C ASP A 370 -3.35 8.78 14.67
N GLY A 371 -3.89 9.43 13.65
CA GLY A 371 -5.00 8.91 12.86
C GLY A 371 -4.68 7.59 12.18
N THR A 372 -3.47 7.44 11.62
CA THR A 372 -3.01 6.21 10.98
C THR A 372 -2.87 5.06 11.99
N VAL A 373 -2.32 5.33 13.17
CA VAL A 373 -2.21 4.34 14.25
C VAL A 373 -3.59 3.86 14.71
N LEU A 374 -4.51 4.79 14.99
CA LEU A 374 -5.87 4.45 15.43
C LEU A 374 -6.63 3.66 14.36
N GLU A 375 -6.51 4.04 13.10
CA GLU A 375 -7.12 3.32 11.99
C GLU A 375 -6.54 1.92 11.81
N ALA A 376 -5.22 1.75 11.97
CA ALA A 376 -4.55 0.45 11.92
C ALA A 376 -5.06 -0.50 13.03
N LEU A 377 -5.17 -0.01 14.26
CA LEU A 377 -5.71 -0.77 15.38
C LEU A 377 -7.19 -1.13 15.15
N ARG A 378 -8.00 -0.17 14.67
CA ARG A 378 -9.40 -0.42 14.32
C ARG A 378 -9.54 -1.50 13.26
N GLN A 379 -8.71 -1.46 12.21
CA GLN A 379 -8.71 -2.47 11.14
C GLN A 379 -8.38 -3.86 11.68
N ALA A 380 -7.34 -3.97 12.52
CA ALA A 380 -6.95 -5.24 13.12
C ALA A 380 -8.06 -5.80 14.01
N GLU A 381 -8.61 -5.02 14.94
CA GLU A 381 -9.70 -5.44 15.81
C GLU A 381 -10.95 -5.83 15.02
N THR A 382 -11.32 -5.06 14.01
CA THR A 382 -12.48 -5.37 13.15
C THR A 382 -12.27 -6.66 12.38
N ALA A 383 -11.09 -6.91 11.84
CA ALA A 383 -10.80 -8.14 11.10
C ALA A 383 -10.82 -9.37 12.02
N LEU A 384 -10.23 -9.27 13.22
CA LEU A 384 -10.23 -10.35 14.23
C LEU A 384 -11.64 -10.68 14.70
N GLU A 385 -12.45 -9.66 15.03
CA GLU A 385 -13.83 -9.87 15.46
C GLU A 385 -14.70 -10.46 14.35
N SER A 386 -14.56 -9.99 13.11
CA SER A 386 -15.27 -10.51 11.95
C SER A 386 -14.96 -12.00 11.75
N TYR A 387 -13.69 -12.38 11.75
CA TYR A 387 -13.28 -13.78 11.63
C TYR A 387 -13.87 -14.64 12.74
N ARG A 388 -13.80 -14.17 13.99
CA ARG A 388 -14.35 -14.90 15.14
C ARG A 388 -15.85 -15.16 14.99
N ARG A 389 -16.62 -14.13 14.60
CA ARG A 389 -18.08 -14.24 14.41
C ARG A 389 -18.45 -15.10 13.20
N HIS A 390 -17.75 -14.95 12.10
CA HIS A 390 -17.99 -15.79 10.93
C HIS A 390 -17.59 -17.24 11.16
N ALA A 391 -16.59 -17.53 12.00
CA ALA A 391 -16.27 -18.89 12.41
C ALA A 391 -17.40 -19.51 13.23
N ASP A 392 -17.97 -18.78 14.19
CA ASP A 392 -19.15 -19.24 14.96
C ASP A 392 -20.37 -19.46 14.05
N GLN A 393 -20.61 -18.55 13.10
CA GLN A 393 -21.66 -18.66 12.09
C GLN A 393 -21.46 -19.90 11.21
N THR A 394 -20.24 -20.12 10.73
CA THR A 394 -19.91 -21.27 9.87
C THR A 394 -20.18 -22.58 10.60
N ALA A 395 -19.77 -22.69 11.87
CA ALA A 395 -20.05 -23.87 12.68
C ALA A 395 -21.57 -24.13 12.86
N ALA A 396 -22.36 -23.06 12.98
CA ALA A 396 -23.83 -23.19 13.06
C ALA A 396 -24.45 -23.62 11.73
N LEU A 397 -23.96 -23.03 10.60
CA LEU A 397 -24.43 -23.38 9.25
C LEU A 397 -24.04 -24.82 8.86
N ASP A 398 -22.85 -25.28 9.28
CA ASP A 398 -22.45 -26.66 9.07
C ASP A 398 -23.41 -27.66 9.81
N ARG A 399 -23.77 -27.38 11.05
CA ARG A 399 -24.80 -28.20 11.77
C ARG A 399 -26.14 -28.14 11.06
N ALA A 400 -26.57 -26.99 10.58
CA ALA A 400 -27.83 -26.84 9.83
C ALA A 400 -27.83 -27.64 8.54
N ARG A 401 -26.71 -27.60 7.79
CA ARG A 401 -26.50 -28.41 6.57
C ARG A 401 -26.60 -29.91 6.87
N ASP A 402 -25.93 -30.38 7.92
CA ASP A 402 -25.91 -31.78 8.28
C ASP A 402 -27.31 -32.24 8.65
N SER A 403 -28.06 -31.45 9.43
CA SER A 403 -29.45 -31.73 9.77
C SER A 403 -30.38 -31.74 8.56
N ALA A 404 -30.25 -30.80 7.66
CA ALA A 404 -30.98 -30.75 6.39
C ALA A 404 -30.65 -31.97 5.51
N GLY A 405 -29.38 -32.40 5.48
CA GLY A 405 -28.90 -33.58 4.77
C GLY A 405 -29.57 -34.87 5.28
N VAL A 406 -29.68 -35.04 6.60
CA VAL A 406 -30.40 -36.17 7.22
C VAL A 406 -31.88 -36.12 6.83
N SER A 407 -32.53 -34.95 6.91
CA SER A 407 -33.95 -34.81 6.56
C SER A 407 -34.22 -35.13 5.09
N ALA A 408 -33.39 -34.62 4.18
CA ALA A 408 -33.51 -34.88 2.72
C ALA A 408 -33.31 -36.39 2.40
N ALA A 409 -32.33 -37.03 3.05
CA ALA A 409 -32.10 -38.45 2.90
C ALA A 409 -33.27 -39.30 3.39
N GLN A 410 -33.87 -38.93 4.53
CA GLN A 410 -35.07 -39.60 5.07
C GLN A 410 -36.29 -39.41 4.17
N ALA A 411 -36.56 -38.17 3.74
CA ALA A 411 -37.66 -37.87 2.82
C ALA A 411 -37.51 -38.64 1.51
N GLY A 412 -36.26 -38.71 0.97
CA GLY A 412 -35.96 -39.48 -0.24
C GLY A 412 -36.19 -40.98 -0.07
N LYS A 413 -35.89 -41.58 1.10
CA LYS A 413 -36.20 -42.97 1.39
C LYS A 413 -37.73 -43.20 1.48
N LEU A 414 -38.45 -42.38 2.24
CA LEU A 414 -39.90 -42.48 2.37
C LEU A 414 -40.62 -42.37 1.01
N PHE A 415 -40.20 -41.42 0.18
CA PHE A 415 -40.77 -41.25 -1.17
C PHE A 415 -40.52 -42.49 -2.05
N ARG A 416 -39.29 -43.02 -2.06
CA ARG A 416 -38.94 -44.20 -2.86
C ARG A 416 -39.76 -45.46 -2.47
N PHE A 417 -40.06 -45.61 -1.18
CA PHE A 417 -40.89 -46.72 -0.69
C PHE A 417 -42.40 -46.45 -0.72
N GLY A 418 -42.81 -45.31 -1.30
CA GLY A 418 -44.23 -44.94 -1.43
C GLY A 418 -44.90 -44.59 -0.09
N ARG A 419 -44.12 -44.24 0.94
CA ARG A 419 -44.59 -43.84 2.28
C ARG A 419 -44.49 -42.34 2.54
N GLY A 420 -43.94 -41.57 1.64
CA GLY A 420 -43.82 -40.11 1.70
C GLY A 420 -44.42 -39.48 0.45
N ASP A 421 -44.86 -38.22 0.59
CA ASP A 421 -45.37 -37.44 -0.52
C ASP A 421 -44.24 -36.68 -1.23
N PHE A 422 -44.51 -36.26 -2.49
CA PHE A 422 -43.56 -35.55 -3.31
C PHE A 422 -43.24 -34.17 -2.76
N LEU A 423 -44.20 -33.49 -2.12
CA LEU A 423 -43.98 -32.13 -1.61
C LEU A 423 -43.01 -32.12 -0.46
N SER A 424 -43.15 -33.07 0.48
CA SER A 424 -42.20 -33.25 1.60
C SER A 424 -40.77 -33.54 1.12
N LEU A 425 -40.62 -34.38 0.07
CA LEU A 425 -39.30 -34.60 -0.55
C LEU A 425 -38.75 -33.33 -1.15
N LEU A 426 -39.53 -32.61 -1.95
CA LEU A 426 -39.07 -31.38 -2.63
C LEU A 426 -38.69 -30.29 -1.63
N ASP A 427 -39.47 -30.15 -0.54
CA ASP A 427 -39.18 -29.16 0.52
C ASP A 427 -37.90 -29.51 1.28
N ALA A 428 -37.70 -30.78 1.64
CA ALA A 428 -36.47 -31.22 2.28
C ALA A 428 -35.23 -31.05 1.39
N GLN A 429 -35.35 -31.30 0.10
CA GLN A 429 -34.25 -31.08 -0.84
C GLN A 429 -33.95 -29.57 -1.06
N ARG A 430 -34.98 -28.72 -1.06
CA ARG A 430 -34.82 -27.27 -1.14
C ARG A 430 -34.12 -26.74 0.11
N SER A 431 -34.51 -27.23 1.27
CA SER A 431 -33.86 -26.88 2.55
C SER A 431 -32.40 -27.32 2.57
N LEU A 432 -32.07 -28.52 2.07
CA LEU A 432 -30.68 -28.97 1.94
C LEU A 432 -29.89 -28.10 0.96
N ALA A 433 -30.43 -27.80 -0.21
CA ALA A 433 -29.77 -26.96 -1.21
C ALA A 433 -29.40 -25.57 -0.66
N ASN A 434 -30.35 -24.95 0.07
CA ASN A 434 -30.14 -23.67 0.73
C ASN A 434 -29.07 -23.75 1.83
N ALA A 435 -29.12 -24.82 2.65
CA ALA A 435 -28.14 -25.02 3.71
C ALA A 435 -26.74 -25.32 3.20
N GLU A 436 -26.60 -26.10 2.13
CA GLU A 436 -25.31 -26.34 1.46
C GLU A 436 -24.73 -25.06 0.85
N ALA A 437 -25.55 -24.26 0.16
CA ALA A 437 -25.12 -22.99 -0.40
C ALA A 437 -24.66 -22.00 0.68
N SER A 438 -25.43 -21.91 1.78
CA SER A 438 -25.11 -21.03 2.91
C SER A 438 -23.83 -21.45 3.64
N ALA A 439 -23.65 -22.75 3.90
CA ALA A 439 -22.44 -23.28 4.52
C ALA A 439 -21.21 -23.10 3.62
N ALA A 440 -21.35 -23.29 2.30
CA ALA A 440 -20.28 -23.06 1.35
C ALA A 440 -19.87 -21.58 1.32
N ALA A 441 -20.84 -20.66 1.26
CA ALA A 441 -20.57 -19.22 1.29
C ALA A 441 -19.88 -18.77 2.58
N ALA A 442 -20.29 -19.30 3.74
CA ALA A 442 -19.68 -19.00 5.02
C ALA A 442 -18.20 -19.46 5.10
N ARG A 443 -17.89 -20.65 4.57
CA ARG A 443 -16.50 -21.14 4.50
C ARG A 443 -15.63 -20.30 3.58
N VAL A 444 -16.16 -19.86 2.43
CA VAL A 444 -15.48 -18.92 1.54
C VAL A 444 -15.19 -17.62 2.26
N GLN A 445 -16.16 -17.11 3.04
CA GLN A 445 -15.97 -15.87 3.80
C GLN A 445 -14.86 -16.00 4.85
N LEU A 446 -14.74 -17.13 5.53
CA LEU A 446 -13.65 -17.37 6.48
C LEU A 446 -12.27 -17.26 5.87
N VAL A 447 -12.08 -17.76 4.65
CA VAL A 447 -10.80 -17.62 3.93
C VAL A 447 -10.49 -16.16 3.66
N GLN A 448 -11.49 -15.38 3.24
CA GLN A 448 -11.32 -13.94 3.00
C GLN A 448 -10.98 -13.18 4.28
N ASP A 449 -11.62 -13.55 5.41
CA ASP A 449 -11.33 -12.94 6.71
C ASP A 449 -9.90 -13.23 7.18
N GLN A 450 -9.40 -14.46 6.99
CA GLN A 450 -8.02 -14.82 7.32
C GLN A 450 -7.02 -13.91 6.57
N ILE A 451 -7.22 -13.74 5.26
CA ILE A 451 -6.35 -12.87 4.45
C ILE A 451 -6.51 -11.40 4.88
N ALA A 452 -7.73 -10.98 5.27
CA ALA A 452 -7.98 -9.64 5.75
C ALA A 452 -7.23 -9.34 7.06
N ILE A 453 -7.13 -10.33 7.97
CA ILE A 453 -6.34 -10.21 9.21
C ILE A 453 -4.87 -10.00 8.86
N PHE A 454 -4.28 -10.81 7.99
CA PHE A 454 -2.87 -10.68 7.61
C PHE A 454 -2.56 -9.33 6.98
N LEU A 455 -3.46 -8.83 6.13
CA LEU A 455 -3.34 -7.48 5.56
C LEU A 455 -3.43 -6.41 6.66
N ALA A 456 -4.39 -6.52 7.58
CA ALA A 456 -4.58 -5.55 8.67
C ALA A 456 -3.39 -5.52 9.64
N LEU A 457 -2.75 -6.68 9.86
CA LEU A 457 -1.54 -6.79 10.69
C LEU A 457 -0.27 -6.35 9.98
N GLY A 458 -0.33 -6.02 8.68
CA GLY A 458 0.82 -5.52 7.92
C GLY A 458 1.87 -6.59 7.60
N GLY A 459 1.46 -7.84 7.36
CA GLY A 459 2.38 -8.93 7.02
C GLY A 459 2.88 -8.90 5.58
N GLY A 460 4.12 -9.36 5.33
CA GLY A 460 4.60 -9.70 3.99
C GLY A 460 5.48 -8.67 3.28
N TRP A 461 6.28 -7.87 4.00
CA TRP A 461 7.13 -6.85 3.38
C TRP A 461 8.63 -6.97 3.68
N SER A 462 9.06 -7.70 4.70
CA SER A 462 10.48 -7.86 5.07
C SER A 462 11.18 -8.99 4.32
#